data_ee33d319e3bb1ca9294cd0bbe08eb72e
#
_entry.id   ee33d319e3bb1ca9294cd0bbe08eb72e
#
_cell.length_a   1.000
_cell.length_b   1.000
_cell.length_c   1.000
_cell.angle_alpha   90.00
_cell.angle_beta   90.00
_cell.angle_gamma   90.00
#
_symmetry.space_group_name_H-M   'P 1'
#
loop_
_entity.id
_entity.type
_entity.pdbx_description
1 polymer ?
#
loop_
_entity_poly.entity_id
_entity_poly.type
_entity_poly.pdbx_seq_one_letter_code
_entity_poly.pdbx_strand_id
1 'polypeptide(L)'
;DGLTDVWPPGEKPVFISCGPASCDASLLDWSAPQNATIELAAANLISEQGSDLIAALQTWQPTLCLHFDPQATQAMTTGVQCRFIGFDARRFNLAQLKLLAARTRSLGIGIAFNVETAADFRACMEAGMTAASGWFFTSPTSAPAKALNPGQANIVRVLNLVRSNAEIREIEAALKQDIAISYKLLRYINTAGFGLSCEIQSFRHAVNMLGYDKLNRWLSLLLGTASKDPMAPALMHTALFRARLMELLASGLVDKSEYDNLFITGAFSLLDALLGVGIEQVLDAMRLPEPISDALLGNGGRYQAFLELALASEKNDGQMIAEQAAMLGLTAAQFNRAQMQALSFADAMEF
;
A
#
# COMPACT_ATOMS: atom_id res chain seq x y z
N ASP A 1 -8.97 3.34 20.67
CA ASP A 1 -7.78 3.08 21.50
C ASP A 1 -7.30 1.66 21.25
N GLY A 2 -6.01 1.42 21.25
CA GLY A 2 -5.40 0.11 20.96
C GLY A 2 -4.70 0.00 19.61
N LEU A 3 -4.66 1.09 18.83
CA LEU A 3 -3.88 1.17 17.60
C LEU A 3 -2.61 2.02 17.74
N THR A 4 -2.43 2.72 18.87
CA THR A 4 -1.30 3.64 19.10
C THR A 4 0.05 2.92 19.05
N ASP A 5 0.11 1.69 19.55
CA ASP A 5 1.32 0.84 19.57
C ASP A 5 1.69 0.28 18.18
N VAL A 6 0.77 0.31 17.24
CA VAL A 6 0.96 -0.16 15.85
C VAL A 6 0.83 0.95 14.82
N TRP A 7 0.70 2.21 15.28
CA TRP A 7 0.58 3.36 14.41
C TRP A 7 1.87 3.55 13.59
N PRO A 8 1.77 3.86 12.27
CA PRO A 8 2.95 4.10 11.44
C PRO A 8 3.79 5.24 12.00
N PRO A 9 5.07 5.01 12.32
CA PRO A 9 5.96 6.06 12.78
C PRO A 9 6.35 7.00 11.64
N GLY A 10 6.75 8.23 11.98
CA GLY A 10 7.32 9.17 11.02
C GLY A 10 6.45 10.38 10.72
N GLU A 11 6.89 11.17 9.73
CA GLU A 11 6.27 12.45 9.38
C GLU A 11 5.25 12.35 8.23
N LYS A 12 5.15 11.19 7.58
CA LYS A 12 4.19 10.97 6.49
C LYS A 12 2.77 11.05 7.04
N PRO A 13 1.87 11.86 6.46
CA PRO A 13 0.49 11.96 6.94
C PRO A 13 -0.25 10.64 6.72
N VAL A 14 -0.95 10.19 7.76
CA VAL A 14 -1.86 9.05 7.71
C VAL A 14 -3.28 9.60 7.68
N PHE A 15 -3.95 9.42 6.55
CA PHE A 15 -5.31 9.93 6.36
C PHE A 15 -6.33 8.93 6.92
N ILE A 16 -7.29 9.46 7.71
CA ILE A 16 -8.37 8.69 8.30
C ILE A 16 -9.69 9.27 7.82
N SER A 17 -10.39 8.52 7.01
CA SER A 17 -11.70 8.90 6.50
C SER A 17 -12.75 8.77 7.58
N CYS A 18 -13.41 9.87 7.92
CA CYS A 18 -14.50 9.91 8.88
C CYS A 18 -15.83 10.17 8.16
N GLY A 19 -16.75 9.20 8.25
CA GLY A 19 -18.11 9.37 7.79
C GLY A 19 -18.92 10.29 8.76
N PRO A 20 -20.12 10.76 8.36
CA PRO A 20 -20.95 11.61 9.20
C PRO A 20 -21.27 11.00 10.57
N ALA A 21 -21.48 9.71 10.63
CA ALA A 21 -21.78 8.98 11.87
C ALA A 21 -20.58 8.75 12.78
N SER A 22 -19.35 8.94 12.27
CA SER A 22 -18.10 8.74 13.02
C SER A 22 -17.52 10.05 13.56
N CYS A 23 -18.09 11.20 13.19
CA CYS A 23 -17.69 12.51 13.67
C CYS A 23 -18.52 12.89 14.88
N ASP A 24 -18.37 12.15 15.97
CA ASP A 24 -19.08 12.40 17.23
C ASP A 24 -18.11 12.86 18.34
N ALA A 25 -18.65 13.07 19.52
CA ALA A 25 -17.87 13.52 20.67
C ALA A 25 -16.72 12.57 21.06
N SER A 26 -16.79 11.29 20.68
CA SER A 26 -15.72 10.32 20.96
C SER A 26 -14.44 10.58 20.17
N LEU A 27 -14.55 11.24 19.03
CA LEU A 27 -13.38 11.67 18.24
C LEU A 27 -12.59 12.78 18.96
N LEU A 28 -13.26 13.60 19.78
CA LEU A 28 -12.64 14.70 20.52
C LEU A 28 -11.76 14.22 21.68
N ASP A 29 -12.07 13.06 22.23
CA ASP A 29 -11.29 12.45 23.32
C ASP A 29 -10.08 11.66 22.81
N TRP A 30 -9.93 11.57 21.48
CA TRP A 30 -8.83 10.84 20.88
C TRP A 30 -7.55 11.66 20.87
N SER A 31 -6.51 11.15 21.54
CA SER A 31 -5.15 11.69 21.44
C SER A 31 -4.52 11.25 20.12
N ALA A 32 -4.83 11.97 19.04
CA ALA A 32 -4.35 11.64 17.71
C ALA A 32 -2.82 11.73 17.61
N PRO A 33 -2.14 10.76 16.97
CA PRO A 33 -0.74 10.88 16.62
C PRO A 33 -0.47 12.13 15.74
N GLN A 34 0.72 12.71 15.83
CA GLN A 34 1.04 13.97 15.14
C GLN A 34 0.88 13.91 13.61
N ASN A 35 1.07 12.73 13.04
CA ASN A 35 0.92 12.51 11.60
C ASN A 35 -0.49 12.04 11.19
N ALA A 36 -1.43 11.94 12.12
CA ALA A 36 -2.83 11.65 11.79
C ALA A 36 -3.50 12.85 11.11
N THR A 37 -4.20 12.60 10.03
CA THR A 37 -4.99 13.58 9.28
C THR A 37 -6.42 13.09 9.16
N ILE A 38 -7.37 13.84 9.69
CA ILE A 38 -8.78 13.50 9.64
C ILE A 38 -9.37 14.00 8.32
N GLU A 39 -9.98 13.10 7.55
CA GLU A 39 -10.68 13.44 6.32
C GLU A 39 -12.18 13.64 6.60
N LEU A 40 -12.69 14.80 6.22
CA LEU A 40 -14.11 15.16 6.34
C LEU A 40 -14.66 15.68 5.03
N ALA A 41 -15.89 15.31 4.71
CA ALA A 41 -16.63 15.95 3.64
C ALA A 41 -17.04 17.38 4.05
N ALA A 42 -16.87 18.37 3.16
CA ALA A 42 -17.30 19.75 3.42
C ALA A 42 -18.80 19.85 3.76
N ALA A 43 -19.61 18.97 3.18
CA ALA A 43 -21.04 18.90 3.49
C ALA A 43 -21.35 18.65 4.97
N ASN A 44 -20.47 17.97 5.70
CA ASN A 44 -20.67 17.69 7.13
C ASN A 44 -20.67 18.98 7.97
N LEU A 45 -19.90 20.00 7.56
CA LEU A 45 -19.80 21.28 8.28
C LEU A 45 -21.05 22.18 8.12
N ILE A 46 -21.88 21.91 7.12
CA ILE A 46 -23.12 22.66 6.86
C ILE A 46 -24.38 21.82 7.08
N SER A 47 -24.23 20.61 7.67
CA SER A 47 -25.34 19.77 8.08
C SER A 47 -26.05 20.31 9.34
N GLU A 48 -27.16 19.72 9.75
CA GLU A 48 -27.86 20.08 10.98
C GLU A 48 -26.97 20.02 12.24
N GLN A 49 -26.00 19.10 12.26
CA GLN A 49 -25.03 18.94 13.33
C GLN A 49 -23.71 19.70 13.07
N GLY A 50 -23.65 20.46 11.99
CA GLY A 50 -22.44 21.14 11.53
C GLY A 50 -21.90 22.16 12.51
N SER A 51 -22.79 22.90 13.24
CA SER A 51 -22.35 23.87 14.25
C SER A 51 -21.60 23.24 15.41
N ASP A 52 -22.09 22.09 15.89
CA ASP A 52 -21.45 21.37 16.99
C ASP A 52 -20.11 20.77 16.54
N LEU A 53 -20.08 20.22 15.34
CA LEU A 53 -18.85 19.70 14.73
C LEU A 53 -17.81 20.82 14.52
N ILE A 54 -18.20 22.01 14.05
CA ILE A 54 -17.30 23.16 13.90
C ILE A 54 -16.72 23.56 15.26
N ALA A 55 -17.56 23.71 16.30
CA ALA A 55 -17.11 24.06 17.64
C ALA A 55 -16.12 23.01 18.19
N ALA A 56 -16.41 21.74 17.97
CA ALA A 56 -15.56 20.63 18.34
C ALA A 56 -14.19 20.67 17.64
N LEU A 57 -14.16 20.84 16.33
CA LEU A 57 -12.92 20.93 15.53
C LEU A 57 -12.08 22.16 15.89
N GLN A 58 -12.72 23.29 16.21
CA GLN A 58 -12.02 24.50 16.67
C GLN A 58 -11.36 24.31 18.04
N THR A 59 -11.96 23.47 18.90
CA THR A 59 -11.40 23.13 20.22
C THR A 59 -10.29 22.11 20.13
N TRP A 60 -10.49 21.05 19.36
CA TRP A 60 -9.53 19.95 19.22
C TRP A 60 -8.34 20.28 18.31
N GLN A 61 -8.55 21.09 17.27
CA GLN A 61 -7.54 21.51 16.29
C GLN A 61 -6.73 20.35 15.66
N PRO A 62 -7.38 19.32 15.12
CA PRO A 62 -6.67 18.21 14.48
C PRO A 62 -6.06 18.65 13.17
N THR A 63 -5.09 17.88 12.65
CA THR A 63 -4.72 18.00 11.23
C THR A 63 -5.89 17.54 10.38
N LEU A 64 -6.45 18.43 9.56
CA LEU A 64 -7.69 18.20 8.81
C LEU A 64 -7.44 18.23 7.30
N CYS A 65 -8.06 17.29 6.59
CA CYS A 65 -8.27 17.31 5.16
C CYS A 65 -9.79 17.50 4.90
N LEU A 66 -10.16 18.64 4.30
CA LEU A 66 -11.54 18.91 3.97
C LEU A 66 -11.80 18.60 2.49
N HIS A 67 -12.69 17.64 2.22
CA HIS A 67 -13.08 17.29 0.87
C HIS A 67 -14.04 18.34 0.30
N PHE A 68 -13.60 19.04 -0.73
CA PHE A 68 -14.35 20.11 -1.39
C PHE A 68 -15.60 19.56 -2.07
N ASP A 69 -16.72 20.23 -1.83
CA ASP A 69 -17.97 19.99 -2.53
C ASP A 69 -18.50 21.31 -3.14
N PRO A 70 -18.76 21.37 -4.46
CA PRO A 70 -19.34 22.56 -5.10
C PRO A 70 -20.67 23.00 -4.50
N GLN A 71 -21.44 22.07 -3.91
CA GLN A 71 -22.73 22.36 -3.27
C GLN A 71 -22.57 22.84 -1.82
N ALA A 72 -21.37 22.66 -1.24
CA ALA A 72 -21.06 22.99 0.15
C ALA A 72 -19.94 24.05 0.25
N THR A 73 -19.86 24.99 -0.68
CA THR A 73 -18.83 26.05 -0.70
C THR A 73 -18.83 26.91 0.55
N GLN A 74 -19.97 27.06 1.23
CA GLN A 74 -20.08 27.77 2.50
C GLN A 74 -19.22 27.13 3.61
N ALA A 75 -18.98 25.82 3.54
CA ALA A 75 -18.13 25.13 4.50
C ALA A 75 -16.69 25.69 4.52
N MET A 76 -16.21 26.23 3.41
CA MET A 76 -14.88 26.84 3.31
C MET A 76 -14.77 28.19 4.05
N THR A 77 -15.89 28.75 4.47
CA THR A 77 -15.96 30.03 5.21
C THR A 77 -16.30 29.88 6.68
N THR A 78 -16.37 28.67 7.19
CA THR A 78 -16.72 28.36 8.60
C THR A 78 -15.61 28.70 9.60
N GLY A 79 -14.43 29.07 9.13
CA GLY A 79 -13.27 29.35 9.99
C GLY A 79 -12.56 28.11 10.53
N VAL A 80 -12.98 26.92 10.14
CA VAL A 80 -12.27 25.67 10.46
C VAL A 80 -10.95 25.64 9.70
N GLN A 81 -9.86 25.51 10.44
CA GLN A 81 -8.51 25.43 9.83
C GLN A 81 -8.30 24.03 9.25
N CYS A 82 -7.90 23.97 7.99
CA CYS A 82 -7.53 22.72 7.34
C CYS A 82 -6.11 22.82 6.76
N ARG A 83 -5.33 21.76 6.89
CA ARG A 83 -4.00 21.65 6.27
C ARG A 83 -4.13 21.25 4.81
N PHE A 84 -5.09 20.38 4.50
CA PHE A 84 -5.31 19.83 3.18
C PHE A 84 -6.73 20.11 2.68
N ILE A 85 -6.84 20.28 1.36
CA ILE A 85 -8.14 20.38 0.67
C ILE A 85 -8.17 19.30 -0.39
N GLY A 86 -9.12 18.36 -0.25
CA GLY A 86 -9.33 17.24 -1.14
C GLY A 86 -10.24 17.58 -2.31
N PHE A 87 -9.87 17.18 -3.52
CA PHE A 87 -10.69 17.32 -4.72
C PHE A 87 -10.88 15.95 -5.37
N ASP A 88 -12.13 15.54 -5.58
CA ASP A 88 -12.42 14.30 -6.33
C ASP A 88 -12.14 14.53 -7.82
N ALA A 89 -11.07 13.92 -8.34
CA ALA A 89 -10.62 14.08 -9.72
C ALA A 89 -11.68 13.66 -10.76
N ARG A 90 -12.61 12.76 -10.41
CA ARG A 90 -13.70 12.32 -11.30
C ARG A 90 -14.78 13.39 -11.52
N ARG A 91 -14.87 14.38 -10.61
CA ARG A 91 -15.90 15.41 -10.64
C ARG A 91 -15.50 16.68 -11.38
N PHE A 92 -14.22 16.84 -11.74
CA PHE A 92 -13.68 18.07 -12.27
C PHE A 92 -12.76 17.82 -13.48
N ASN A 93 -12.91 18.61 -14.53
CA ASN A 93 -11.95 18.64 -15.63
C ASN A 93 -10.71 19.48 -15.25
N LEU A 94 -9.66 19.41 -16.09
CA LEU A 94 -8.38 20.11 -15.86
C LEU A 94 -8.55 21.63 -15.64
N ALA A 95 -9.41 22.29 -16.40
CA ALA A 95 -9.65 23.73 -16.27
C ALA A 95 -10.32 24.09 -14.93
N GLN A 96 -11.27 23.27 -14.50
CA GLN A 96 -11.92 23.40 -13.20
C GLN A 96 -10.93 23.14 -12.06
N LEU A 97 -10.09 22.09 -12.17
CA LEU A 97 -9.06 21.79 -11.16
C LEU A 97 -8.05 22.94 -11.04
N LYS A 98 -7.59 23.53 -12.13
CA LYS A 98 -6.72 24.72 -12.12
C LYS A 98 -7.36 25.90 -11.40
N LEU A 99 -8.63 26.17 -11.67
CA LEU A 99 -9.36 27.25 -11.01
C LEU A 99 -9.54 26.99 -9.51
N LEU A 100 -9.92 25.77 -9.12
CA LEU A 100 -10.11 25.37 -7.72
C LEU A 100 -8.78 25.40 -6.96
N ALA A 101 -7.70 24.86 -7.52
CA ALA A 101 -6.36 24.91 -6.93
C ALA A 101 -5.92 26.36 -6.67
N ALA A 102 -6.15 27.27 -7.63
CA ALA A 102 -5.80 28.67 -7.48
C ALA A 102 -6.62 29.36 -6.35
N ARG A 103 -7.93 29.07 -6.28
CA ARG A 103 -8.85 29.68 -5.30
C ARG A 103 -8.62 29.18 -3.86
N THR A 104 -8.21 27.92 -3.72
CA THR A 104 -8.08 27.29 -2.39
C THR A 104 -6.64 27.31 -1.87
N ARG A 105 -5.68 27.80 -2.64
CA ARG A 105 -4.26 27.86 -2.25
C ARG A 105 -4.00 28.56 -0.94
N SER A 106 -4.80 29.56 -0.58
CA SER A 106 -4.67 30.28 0.70
C SER A 106 -5.32 29.54 1.88
N LEU A 107 -6.13 28.52 1.62
CA LEU A 107 -6.86 27.77 2.63
C LEU A 107 -6.14 26.48 3.03
N GLY A 108 -5.36 25.88 2.12
CA GLY A 108 -4.65 24.65 2.41
C GLY A 108 -3.94 24.06 1.18
N ILE A 109 -3.29 22.92 1.38
CA ILE A 109 -2.56 22.17 0.35
C ILE A 109 -3.58 21.34 -0.44
N GLY A 110 -3.64 21.54 -1.77
CA GLY A 110 -4.55 20.79 -2.64
C GLY A 110 -4.10 19.35 -2.88
N ILE A 111 -4.99 18.39 -2.66
CA ILE A 111 -4.80 16.97 -2.94
C ILE A 111 -5.91 16.50 -3.87
N ALA A 112 -5.55 15.79 -4.95
CA ALA A 112 -6.50 15.12 -5.82
C ALA A 112 -6.79 13.71 -5.30
N PHE A 113 -8.07 13.37 -5.14
CA PHE A 113 -8.53 12.03 -4.75
C PHE A 113 -9.20 11.31 -5.93
N ASN A 114 -9.31 9.99 -5.85
CA ASN A 114 -9.90 9.15 -6.88
C ASN A 114 -9.24 9.32 -8.26
N VAL A 115 -7.93 9.44 -8.28
CA VAL A 115 -7.14 9.50 -9.51
C VAL A 115 -6.96 8.08 -10.04
N GLU A 116 -7.52 7.79 -11.23
CA GLU A 116 -7.60 6.42 -11.74
C GLU A 116 -6.56 6.09 -12.80
N THR A 117 -6.09 7.10 -13.55
CA THR A 117 -5.12 6.88 -14.62
C THR A 117 -3.87 7.75 -14.50
N ALA A 118 -2.78 7.32 -15.12
CA ALA A 118 -1.55 8.11 -15.20
C ALA A 118 -1.75 9.45 -15.95
N ALA A 119 -2.75 9.52 -16.84
CA ALA A 119 -3.12 10.76 -17.53
C ALA A 119 -3.81 11.73 -16.56
N ASP A 120 -4.75 11.24 -15.75
CA ASP A 120 -5.42 12.04 -14.72
C ASP A 120 -4.43 12.53 -13.65
N PHE A 121 -3.49 11.67 -13.25
CA PHE A 121 -2.42 12.07 -12.33
C PHE A 121 -1.62 13.26 -12.88
N ARG A 122 -1.17 13.17 -14.13
CA ARG A 122 -0.44 14.28 -14.78
C ARG A 122 -1.29 15.55 -14.86
N ALA A 123 -2.58 15.41 -15.21
CA ALA A 123 -3.51 16.52 -15.27
C ALA A 123 -3.70 17.19 -13.89
N CYS A 124 -3.79 16.40 -12.82
CA CYS A 124 -3.89 16.92 -11.45
C CYS A 124 -2.62 17.68 -11.04
N MET A 125 -1.43 17.12 -11.34
CA MET A 125 -0.16 17.80 -11.03
C MET A 125 -0.03 19.10 -11.86
N GLU A 126 -0.38 19.07 -13.14
CA GLU A 126 -0.41 20.25 -13.99
C GLU A 126 -1.42 21.32 -13.54
N ALA A 127 -2.52 20.89 -12.91
CA ALA A 127 -3.49 21.80 -12.32
C ALA A 127 -2.97 22.51 -11.05
N GLY A 128 -1.85 22.08 -10.49
CA GLY A 128 -1.23 22.65 -9.29
C GLY A 128 -1.60 21.94 -8.00
N MET A 129 -2.08 20.70 -8.08
CA MET A 129 -2.22 19.84 -6.90
C MET A 129 -0.83 19.42 -6.41
N THR A 130 -0.67 19.31 -5.10
CA THR A 130 0.62 18.94 -4.49
C THR A 130 0.78 17.42 -4.38
N ALA A 131 -0.33 16.70 -4.25
CA ALA A 131 -0.36 15.25 -4.15
C ALA A 131 -1.61 14.69 -4.84
N ALA A 132 -1.59 13.39 -5.08
CA ALA A 132 -2.72 12.64 -5.61
C ALA A 132 -2.86 11.30 -4.88
N SER A 133 -4.11 10.91 -4.65
CA SER A 133 -4.49 9.61 -4.09
C SER A 133 -5.39 8.87 -5.07
N GLY A 134 -5.13 7.60 -5.30
CA GLY A 134 -5.89 6.75 -6.21
C GLY A 134 -5.03 5.67 -6.83
N TRP A 135 -5.61 4.89 -7.73
CA TRP A 135 -4.98 3.69 -8.33
C TRP A 135 -4.31 3.96 -9.68
N PHE A 136 -4.01 5.20 -10.00
CA PHE A 136 -3.39 5.63 -11.25
C PHE A 136 -2.07 4.92 -11.58
N PHE A 137 -1.37 4.46 -10.58
CA PHE A 137 -0.08 3.77 -10.72
C PHE A 137 -0.22 2.28 -11.06
N THR A 138 -1.41 1.69 -10.93
CA THR A 138 -1.66 0.29 -11.30
C THR A 138 -1.98 0.12 -12.77
N SER A 139 -2.35 1.21 -13.46
CA SER A 139 -2.63 1.16 -14.90
C SER A 139 -1.32 1.16 -15.69
N PRO A 140 -1.10 0.17 -16.57
CA PRO A 140 0.14 0.13 -17.36
C PRO A 140 0.29 1.39 -18.19
N THR A 141 1.44 2.05 -18.08
CA THR A 141 1.79 3.25 -18.86
C THR A 141 2.15 2.93 -20.31
N SER A 142 2.39 1.66 -20.61
CA SER A 142 2.71 1.15 -21.94
C SER A 142 2.09 -0.24 -22.16
N ALA A 143 2.02 -0.68 -23.40
CA ALA A 143 1.62 -2.05 -23.71
C ALA A 143 2.53 -3.05 -22.98
N PRO A 144 1.97 -4.14 -22.41
CA PRO A 144 2.75 -5.15 -21.72
C PRO A 144 3.90 -5.66 -22.60
N ALA A 145 5.08 -5.79 -22.00
CA ALA A 145 6.20 -6.42 -22.69
C ALA A 145 5.91 -7.90 -22.96
N LYS A 146 6.44 -8.42 -24.05
CA LYS A 146 6.23 -9.83 -24.43
C LYS A 146 7.09 -10.81 -23.61
N ALA A 147 8.08 -10.33 -22.86
CA ALA A 147 8.96 -11.15 -22.06
C ALA A 147 9.67 -10.35 -20.97
N LEU A 148 10.13 -11.05 -19.95
CA LEU A 148 10.97 -10.50 -18.88
C LEU A 148 12.27 -9.93 -19.46
N ASN A 149 12.73 -8.80 -18.96
CA ASN A 149 14.05 -8.31 -19.27
C ASN A 149 15.15 -9.20 -18.63
N PRO A 150 16.43 -9.12 -19.08
CA PRO A 150 17.48 -10.00 -18.56
C PRO A 150 17.67 -9.96 -17.05
N GLY A 151 17.54 -8.79 -16.42
CA GLY A 151 17.64 -8.66 -14.96
C GLY A 151 16.48 -9.36 -14.23
N GLN A 152 15.26 -9.15 -14.70
CA GLN A 152 14.07 -9.83 -14.19
C GLN A 152 14.19 -11.36 -14.36
N ALA A 153 14.59 -11.82 -15.54
CA ALA A 153 14.78 -13.24 -15.82
C ALA A 153 15.85 -13.88 -14.89
N ASN A 154 16.94 -13.15 -14.59
CA ASN A 154 17.94 -13.63 -13.65
C ASN A 154 17.41 -13.76 -12.22
N ILE A 155 16.61 -12.78 -11.74
CA ILE A 155 15.98 -12.87 -10.41
C ILE A 155 15.04 -14.07 -10.35
N VAL A 156 14.21 -14.27 -11.36
CA VAL A 156 13.29 -15.43 -11.46
C VAL A 156 14.07 -16.73 -11.44
N ARG A 157 15.21 -16.81 -12.15
CA ARG A 157 16.09 -17.98 -12.12
C ARG A 157 16.61 -18.27 -10.70
N VAL A 158 17.08 -17.25 -10.00
CA VAL A 158 17.57 -17.40 -8.60
C VAL A 158 16.42 -17.81 -7.67
N LEU A 159 15.24 -17.23 -7.81
CA LEU A 159 14.05 -17.64 -7.08
C LEU A 159 13.72 -19.12 -7.27
N ASN A 160 13.77 -19.61 -8.52
CA ASN A 160 13.51 -21.02 -8.82
C ASN A 160 14.56 -21.95 -8.20
N LEU A 161 15.84 -21.56 -8.17
CA LEU A 161 16.90 -22.31 -7.50
C LEU A 161 16.66 -22.38 -5.98
N VAL A 162 16.30 -21.27 -5.36
CA VAL A 162 15.99 -21.21 -3.92
C VAL A 162 14.78 -22.11 -3.59
N ARG A 163 13.71 -22.04 -4.38
CA ARG A 163 12.50 -22.86 -4.19
C ARG A 163 12.73 -24.36 -4.40
N SER A 164 13.65 -24.71 -5.28
CA SER A 164 14.03 -26.11 -5.49
C SER A 164 15.04 -26.62 -4.48
N ASN A 165 15.40 -25.84 -3.45
CA ASN A 165 16.44 -26.14 -2.48
C ASN A 165 17.78 -26.52 -3.16
N ALA A 166 18.14 -25.81 -4.23
CA ALA A 166 19.40 -26.01 -4.94
C ALA A 166 20.61 -25.77 -4.02
N GLU A 167 21.74 -26.33 -4.38
CA GLU A 167 23.00 -26.13 -3.65
C GLU A 167 23.35 -24.64 -3.54
N ILE A 168 23.80 -24.20 -2.35
CA ILE A 168 24.19 -22.80 -2.09
C ILE A 168 25.16 -22.27 -3.14
N ARG A 169 26.07 -23.13 -3.65
CA ARG A 169 27.05 -22.79 -4.68
C ARG A 169 26.38 -22.41 -6.01
N GLU A 170 25.30 -23.09 -6.38
CA GLU A 170 24.55 -22.80 -7.60
C GLU A 170 23.80 -21.46 -7.48
N ILE A 171 23.20 -21.19 -6.32
CA ILE A 171 22.54 -19.94 -6.03
C ILE A 171 23.52 -18.77 -6.02
N GLU A 172 24.70 -18.94 -5.38
CA GLU A 172 25.80 -17.96 -5.43
C GLU A 172 26.26 -17.67 -6.86
N ALA A 173 26.46 -18.71 -7.67
CA ALA A 173 26.90 -18.57 -9.06
C ALA A 173 25.87 -17.80 -9.90
N ALA A 174 24.58 -18.05 -9.66
CA ALA A 174 23.50 -17.35 -10.34
C ALA A 174 23.43 -15.85 -9.94
N LEU A 175 23.62 -15.53 -8.67
CA LEU A 175 23.65 -14.15 -8.17
C LEU A 175 24.87 -13.38 -8.65
N LYS A 176 26.05 -14.00 -8.66
CA LYS A 176 27.29 -13.35 -9.14
C LYS A 176 27.24 -12.92 -10.60
N GLN A 177 26.29 -13.41 -11.38
CA GLN A 177 26.08 -12.95 -12.76
C GLN A 177 25.52 -11.52 -12.84
N ASP A 178 24.92 -11.04 -11.73
CA ASP A 178 24.45 -9.66 -11.63
C ASP A 178 24.87 -9.05 -10.28
N ILE A 179 25.95 -8.29 -10.31
CA ILE A 179 26.54 -7.66 -9.12
C ILE A 179 25.54 -6.66 -8.49
N ALA A 180 24.72 -6.00 -9.30
CA ALA A 180 23.76 -5.03 -8.80
C ALA A 180 22.65 -5.71 -7.98
N ILE A 181 22.17 -6.87 -8.43
CA ILE A 181 21.20 -7.69 -7.70
C ILE A 181 21.81 -8.18 -6.38
N SER A 182 23.06 -8.69 -6.43
CA SER A 182 23.77 -9.15 -5.23
C SER A 182 23.92 -8.03 -4.19
N TYR A 183 24.32 -6.85 -4.62
CA TYR A 183 24.46 -5.69 -3.74
C TYR A 183 23.12 -5.26 -3.13
N LYS A 184 22.07 -5.15 -3.95
CA LYS A 184 20.71 -4.80 -3.48
C LYS A 184 20.21 -5.82 -2.45
N LEU A 185 20.42 -7.12 -2.70
CA LEU A 185 20.04 -8.17 -1.77
C LEU A 185 20.74 -8.02 -0.42
N LEU A 186 22.07 -7.87 -0.41
CA LEU A 186 22.82 -7.70 0.83
C LEU A 186 22.44 -6.42 1.58
N ARG A 187 22.32 -5.31 0.87
CA ARG A 187 21.87 -4.04 1.46
C ARG A 187 20.51 -4.20 2.12
N TYR A 188 19.59 -4.82 1.43
CA TYR A 188 18.23 -5.01 1.89
C TYR A 188 18.15 -5.94 3.11
N ILE A 189 18.87 -7.06 3.11
CA ILE A 189 18.94 -7.98 4.26
C ILE A 189 19.49 -7.30 5.52
N ASN A 190 20.37 -6.32 5.35
CA ASN A 190 20.97 -5.56 6.46
C ASN A 190 20.13 -4.36 6.93
N THR A 191 18.94 -4.12 6.36
CA THR A 191 18.05 -3.05 6.88
C THR A 191 17.47 -3.42 8.24
N ALA A 192 17.16 -2.40 9.05
CA ALA A 192 16.72 -2.57 10.44
C ALA A 192 15.44 -3.40 10.63
N GLY A 193 14.63 -3.58 9.58
CA GLY A 193 13.36 -4.32 9.62
C GLY A 193 13.48 -5.83 9.89
N PHE A 194 14.69 -6.39 9.92
CA PHE A 194 14.92 -7.85 10.06
C PHE A 194 15.44 -8.28 11.42
N GLY A 195 15.75 -7.35 12.31
CA GLY A 195 16.19 -7.66 13.67
C GLY A 195 17.40 -8.59 13.71
N LEU A 196 18.26 -8.56 12.68
CA LEU A 196 19.47 -9.37 12.66
C LEU A 196 20.47 -8.79 13.64
N SER A 197 21.06 -9.65 14.47
CA SER A 197 22.06 -9.30 15.48
C SER A 197 23.46 -9.05 14.89
N CYS A 198 23.67 -9.32 13.61
CA CYS A 198 24.95 -9.17 12.92
C CYS A 198 24.73 -8.76 11.47
N GLU A 199 25.71 -8.04 10.90
CA GLU A 199 25.72 -7.66 9.50
C GLU A 199 25.97 -8.89 8.60
N ILE A 200 25.16 -9.03 7.55
CA ILE A 200 25.29 -10.06 6.54
C ILE A 200 26.29 -9.60 5.48
N GLN A 201 27.44 -10.24 5.41
CA GLN A 201 28.56 -9.85 4.54
C GLN A 201 28.70 -10.70 3.26
N SER A 202 28.00 -11.82 3.19
CA SER A 202 28.04 -12.70 2.02
C SER A 202 26.71 -13.42 1.81
N PHE A 203 26.50 -13.88 0.58
CA PHE A 203 25.31 -14.63 0.23
C PHE A 203 25.19 -15.95 1.00
N ARG A 204 26.28 -16.66 1.16
CA ARG A 204 26.34 -17.88 1.98
C ARG A 204 25.97 -17.60 3.44
N HIS A 205 26.42 -16.48 3.98
CA HIS A 205 26.05 -16.03 5.32
C HIS A 205 24.54 -15.72 5.40
N ALA A 206 23.98 -15.06 4.36
CA ALA A 206 22.55 -14.80 4.27
C ALA A 206 21.72 -16.09 4.30
N VAL A 207 22.08 -17.09 3.47
CA VAL A 207 21.37 -18.37 3.42
C VAL A 207 21.46 -19.12 4.75
N ASN A 208 22.64 -19.15 5.38
CA ASN A 208 22.84 -19.84 6.66
C ASN A 208 22.06 -19.18 7.81
N MET A 209 21.92 -17.86 7.80
CA MET A 209 21.23 -17.12 8.87
C MET A 209 19.72 -17.05 8.67
N LEU A 210 19.28 -16.91 7.44
CA LEU A 210 17.85 -16.68 7.13
C LEU A 210 17.12 -17.97 6.77
N GLY A 211 17.81 -18.95 6.18
CA GLY A 211 17.19 -20.11 5.55
C GLY A 211 16.59 -19.78 4.18
N TYR A 212 16.18 -20.85 3.48
CA TYR A 212 15.65 -20.73 2.10
C TYR A 212 14.30 -19.99 2.05
N ASP A 213 13.44 -20.18 3.03
CA ASP A 213 12.09 -19.55 3.05
C ASP A 213 12.19 -18.02 3.11
N LYS A 214 12.95 -17.50 4.07
CA LYS A 214 13.16 -16.06 4.16
C LYS A 214 13.91 -15.51 2.95
N LEU A 215 14.85 -16.26 2.38
CA LEU A 215 15.53 -15.86 1.17
C LEU A 215 14.61 -15.81 -0.03
N ASN A 216 13.69 -16.77 -0.18
CA ASN A 216 12.64 -16.76 -1.19
C ASN A 216 11.74 -15.52 -1.08
N ARG A 217 11.29 -15.20 0.12
CA ARG A 217 10.54 -13.99 0.42
C ARG A 217 11.28 -12.72 -0.06
N TRP A 218 12.58 -12.64 0.22
CA TRP A 218 13.43 -11.51 -0.15
C TRP A 218 13.63 -11.35 -1.65
N LEU A 219 13.96 -12.42 -2.32
CA LEU A 219 14.11 -12.43 -3.77
C LEU A 219 12.80 -12.06 -4.48
N SER A 220 11.67 -12.45 -3.88
CA SER A 220 10.35 -12.07 -4.37
C SER A 220 10.15 -10.54 -4.34
N LEU A 221 10.56 -9.89 -3.27
CA LEU A 221 10.53 -8.43 -3.18
C LEU A 221 11.53 -7.76 -4.12
N LEU A 222 12.74 -8.34 -4.25
CA LEU A 222 13.75 -7.82 -5.15
C LEU A 222 13.30 -7.81 -6.61
N LEU A 223 12.45 -8.75 -7.02
CA LEU A 223 11.89 -8.79 -8.37
C LEU A 223 11.14 -7.50 -8.71
N GLY A 224 10.36 -6.96 -7.75
CA GLY A 224 9.68 -5.68 -7.92
C GLY A 224 10.63 -4.49 -8.07
N THR A 225 11.81 -4.52 -7.44
CA THR A 225 12.81 -3.42 -7.58
C THR A 225 13.50 -3.38 -8.94
N ALA A 226 13.31 -4.38 -9.78
CA ALA A 226 13.86 -4.41 -11.15
C ALA A 226 13.01 -3.62 -12.16
N SER A 227 11.91 -3.01 -11.72
CA SER A 227 11.08 -2.13 -12.54
C SER A 227 11.80 -0.82 -12.84
N LYS A 228 11.60 -0.31 -14.06
CA LYS A 228 12.03 1.04 -14.48
C LYS A 228 10.88 2.03 -14.52
N ASP A 229 9.67 1.61 -14.13
CA ASP A 229 8.50 2.47 -14.11
C ASP A 229 8.65 3.54 -13.01
N PRO A 230 8.42 4.82 -13.29
CA PRO A 230 8.40 5.87 -12.27
C PRO A 230 7.41 5.61 -11.12
N MET A 231 6.39 4.80 -11.36
CA MET A 231 5.39 4.41 -10.37
C MET A 231 5.81 3.19 -9.53
N ALA A 232 6.96 2.57 -9.85
CA ALA A 232 7.44 1.39 -9.13
C ALA A 232 7.52 1.56 -7.60
N PRO A 233 7.93 2.70 -7.03
CA PRO A 233 7.90 2.89 -5.57
C PRO A 233 6.51 2.76 -4.97
N ALA A 234 5.48 3.33 -5.60
CA ALA A 234 4.10 3.23 -5.14
C ALA A 234 3.56 1.80 -5.28
N LEU A 235 3.85 1.14 -6.41
CA LEU A 235 3.52 -0.27 -6.63
C LEU A 235 4.17 -1.18 -5.59
N MET A 236 5.46 -0.96 -5.29
CA MET A 236 6.20 -1.73 -4.28
C MET A 236 5.63 -1.53 -2.88
N HIS A 237 5.34 -0.28 -2.50
CA HIS A 237 4.73 0.01 -1.21
C HIS A 237 3.39 -0.71 -1.05
N THR A 238 2.54 -0.66 -2.08
CA THR A 238 1.25 -1.36 -2.08
C THR A 238 1.40 -2.88 -2.04
N ALA A 239 2.34 -3.43 -2.82
CA ALA A 239 2.63 -4.87 -2.82
C ALA A 239 3.10 -5.34 -1.43
N LEU A 240 3.95 -4.57 -0.75
CA LEU A 240 4.41 -4.84 0.62
C LEU A 240 3.28 -4.75 1.64
N PHE A 241 2.44 -3.73 1.51
CA PHE A 241 1.26 -3.58 2.35
C PHE A 241 0.35 -4.82 2.23
N ARG A 242 0.00 -5.25 1.00
CA ARG A 242 -0.80 -6.46 0.76
C ARG A 242 -0.13 -7.71 1.32
N ALA A 243 1.16 -7.88 1.06
CA ALA A 243 1.95 -9.00 1.53
C ALA A 243 1.89 -9.14 3.06
N ARG A 244 2.15 -8.04 3.76
CA ARG A 244 2.15 -8.03 5.22
C ARG A 244 0.74 -8.15 5.79
N LEU A 245 -0.25 -7.52 5.17
CA LEU A 245 -1.64 -7.62 5.59
C LEU A 245 -2.11 -9.07 5.52
N MET A 246 -1.92 -9.76 4.39
CA MET A 246 -2.32 -11.17 4.23
C MET A 246 -1.63 -12.08 5.24
N GLU A 247 -0.35 -11.89 5.50
CA GLU A 247 0.40 -12.64 6.52
C GLU A 247 -0.17 -12.42 7.92
N LEU A 248 -0.50 -11.18 8.29
CA LEU A 248 -1.04 -10.85 9.61
C LEU A 248 -2.46 -11.37 9.81
N LEU A 249 -3.30 -11.26 8.79
CA LEU A 249 -4.68 -11.77 8.81
C LEU A 249 -4.73 -13.29 8.95
N ALA A 250 -3.70 -13.99 8.45
CA ALA A 250 -3.60 -15.45 8.55
C ALA A 250 -3.33 -15.97 9.97
N SER A 251 -2.95 -15.06 10.89
CA SER A 251 -2.54 -15.46 12.25
C SER A 251 -3.68 -16.14 13.01
N GLY A 252 -3.47 -17.39 13.35
CA GLY A 252 -4.46 -18.22 14.04
C GLY A 252 -5.54 -18.84 13.13
N LEU A 253 -5.55 -18.56 11.83
CA LEU A 253 -6.50 -19.11 10.86
C LEU A 253 -5.90 -20.23 10.01
N VAL A 254 -4.59 -20.20 9.78
CA VAL A 254 -3.85 -21.20 9.01
C VAL A 254 -2.58 -21.60 9.74
N ASP A 255 -1.95 -22.69 9.27
CA ASP A 255 -0.66 -23.12 9.81
C ASP A 255 0.43 -22.08 9.55
N LYS A 256 1.39 -21.94 10.47
CA LYS A 256 2.50 -20.98 10.34
C LYS A 256 3.37 -21.21 9.10
N SER A 257 3.44 -22.43 8.60
CA SER A 257 4.14 -22.76 7.36
C SER A 257 3.53 -22.11 6.12
N GLU A 258 2.27 -21.63 6.20
CA GLU A 258 1.56 -20.98 5.11
C GLU A 258 1.80 -19.45 5.08
N TYR A 259 2.32 -18.87 6.16
CA TYR A 259 2.46 -17.40 6.28
C TYR A 259 3.35 -16.80 5.19
N ASP A 260 4.46 -17.45 4.86
CA ASP A 260 5.35 -16.98 3.79
C ASP A 260 4.68 -17.08 2.41
N ASN A 261 3.85 -18.09 2.18
CA ASN A 261 3.08 -18.21 0.94
C ASN A 261 2.03 -17.10 0.81
N LEU A 262 1.34 -16.75 1.89
CA LEU A 262 0.38 -15.64 1.91
C LEU A 262 1.08 -14.30 1.69
N PHE A 263 2.24 -14.09 2.32
CA PHE A 263 3.07 -12.91 2.06
C PHE A 263 3.46 -12.82 0.58
N ILE A 264 3.93 -13.91 -0.02
CA ILE A 264 4.32 -13.96 -1.43
C ILE A 264 3.11 -13.71 -2.34
N THR A 265 1.94 -14.25 -2.01
CA THR A 265 0.71 -13.99 -2.77
C THR A 265 0.38 -12.50 -2.80
N GLY A 266 0.40 -11.83 -1.65
CA GLY A 266 0.19 -10.38 -1.57
C GLY A 266 1.24 -9.59 -2.34
N ALA A 267 2.53 -9.92 -2.20
CA ALA A 267 3.62 -9.26 -2.91
C ALA A 267 3.50 -9.41 -4.44
N PHE A 268 3.04 -10.56 -4.91
CA PHE A 268 2.93 -10.85 -6.35
C PHE A 268 1.63 -10.38 -6.98
N SER A 269 0.68 -9.92 -6.20
CA SER A 269 -0.61 -9.43 -6.71
C SER A 269 -0.53 -8.16 -7.58
N LEU A 270 0.65 -7.52 -7.64
CA LEU A 270 0.96 -6.38 -8.53
C LEU A 270 2.19 -6.66 -9.41
N LEU A 271 2.56 -7.93 -9.56
CA LEU A 271 3.79 -8.30 -10.25
C LEU A 271 3.73 -8.00 -11.75
N ASP A 272 2.57 -8.14 -12.36
CA ASP A 272 2.31 -7.76 -13.75
C ASP A 272 2.53 -6.25 -13.98
N ALA A 273 2.01 -5.40 -13.12
CA ALA A 273 2.22 -3.96 -13.17
C ALA A 273 3.69 -3.59 -12.90
N LEU A 274 4.34 -4.24 -11.93
CA LEU A 274 5.75 -4.00 -11.59
C LEU A 274 6.71 -4.41 -12.72
N LEU A 275 6.43 -5.52 -13.40
CA LEU A 275 7.30 -6.05 -14.44
C LEU A 275 6.92 -5.57 -15.84
N GLY A 276 5.70 -5.04 -16.01
CA GLY A 276 5.15 -4.67 -17.32
C GLY A 276 4.93 -5.88 -18.21
N VAL A 277 4.68 -7.07 -17.64
CA VAL A 277 4.48 -8.35 -18.34
C VAL A 277 3.21 -8.98 -17.78
N GLY A 278 2.38 -9.59 -18.61
CA GLY A 278 1.15 -10.24 -18.13
C GLY A 278 1.41 -11.27 -17.03
N ILE A 279 0.52 -11.32 -16.03
CA ILE A 279 0.69 -12.19 -14.84
C ILE A 279 0.86 -13.66 -15.22
N GLU A 280 0.11 -14.17 -16.20
CA GLU A 280 0.21 -15.54 -16.67
C GLU A 280 1.63 -15.89 -17.15
N GLN A 281 2.24 -14.98 -17.96
CA GLN A 281 3.60 -15.17 -18.46
C GLN A 281 4.66 -15.15 -17.34
N VAL A 282 4.42 -14.36 -16.31
CA VAL A 282 5.31 -14.32 -15.14
C VAL A 282 5.20 -15.61 -14.35
N LEU A 283 3.96 -16.08 -14.13
CA LEU A 283 3.71 -17.32 -13.37
C LEU A 283 4.22 -18.55 -14.10
N ASP A 284 4.13 -18.61 -15.42
CA ASP A 284 4.70 -19.69 -16.24
C ASP A 284 6.22 -19.80 -16.10
N ALA A 285 6.92 -18.68 -15.91
CA ALA A 285 8.36 -18.65 -15.69
C ALA A 285 8.75 -19.04 -14.25
N MET A 286 7.79 -19.03 -13.32
CA MET A 286 8.02 -19.23 -11.88
C MET A 286 7.43 -20.56 -11.41
N ARG A 287 8.19 -21.30 -10.62
CA ARG A 287 7.70 -22.53 -9.98
C ARG A 287 7.02 -22.18 -8.66
N LEU A 288 5.76 -21.71 -8.73
CA LEU A 288 4.96 -21.36 -7.56
C LEU A 288 4.14 -22.56 -7.06
N PRO A 289 3.90 -22.66 -5.74
CA PRO A 289 2.85 -23.52 -5.20
C PRO A 289 1.49 -23.17 -5.82
N GLU A 290 0.70 -24.20 -6.16
CA GLU A 290 -0.61 -24.05 -6.78
C GLU A 290 -1.55 -23.06 -6.04
N PRO A 291 -1.65 -23.06 -4.69
CA PRO A 291 -2.51 -22.09 -3.99
C PRO A 291 -2.14 -20.62 -4.22
N ILE A 292 -0.85 -20.30 -4.47
CA ILE A 292 -0.42 -18.95 -4.80
C ILE A 292 -0.88 -18.59 -6.22
N SER A 293 -0.63 -19.48 -7.19
CA SER A 293 -0.99 -19.25 -8.58
C SER A 293 -2.50 -19.13 -8.75
N ASP A 294 -3.28 -19.99 -8.09
CA ASP A 294 -4.74 -19.96 -8.12
C ASP A 294 -5.28 -18.62 -7.59
N ALA A 295 -4.80 -18.15 -6.45
CA ALA A 295 -5.22 -16.87 -5.90
C ALA A 295 -4.88 -15.69 -6.83
N LEU A 296 -3.69 -15.70 -7.46
CA LEU A 296 -3.24 -14.63 -8.36
C LEU A 296 -3.99 -14.61 -9.70
N LEU A 297 -4.44 -15.78 -10.17
CA LEU A 297 -5.23 -15.93 -11.40
C LEU A 297 -6.74 -15.80 -11.16
N GLY A 298 -7.18 -15.69 -9.90
CA GLY A 298 -8.60 -15.64 -9.57
C GLY A 298 -9.33 -17.00 -9.73
N ASN A 299 -8.58 -18.09 -9.72
CA ASN A 299 -9.13 -19.45 -9.85
C ASN A 299 -9.73 -20.00 -8.54
N GLY A 300 -9.71 -19.22 -7.47
CA GLY A 300 -10.15 -19.65 -6.15
C GLY A 300 -8.99 -20.10 -5.25
N GLY A 301 -9.33 -20.98 -4.30
CA GLY A 301 -8.36 -21.53 -3.37
C GLY A 301 -8.26 -20.78 -2.04
N ARG A 302 -7.49 -21.37 -1.14
CA ARG A 302 -7.45 -20.95 0.28
C ARG A 302 -6.82 -19.56 0.53
N TYR A 303 -6.02 -19.02 -0.40
CA TYR A 303 -5.40 -17.70 -0.26
C TYR A 303 -6.23 -16.60 -0.87
N GLN A 304 -7.20 -16.90 -1.72
CA GLN A 304 -8.00 -15.91 -2.43
C GLN A 304 -8.79 -15.03 -1.47
N ALA A 305 -9.44 -15.59 -0.45
CA ALA A 305 -10.23 -14.81 0.50
C ALA A 305 -9.38 -13.75 1.24
N PHE A 306 -8.12 -14.05 1.56
CA PHE A 306 -7.20 -13.08 2.15
C PHE A 306 -6.81 -11.98 1.17
N LEU A 307 -6.59 -12.33 -0.10
CA LEU A 307 -6.29 -11.36 -1.15
C LEU A 307 -7.49 -10.45 -1.43
N GLU A 308 -8.69 -11.00 -1.51
CA GLU A 308 -9.93 -10.24 -1.70
C GLU A 308 -10.18 -9.26 -0.55
N LEU A 309 -9.94 -9.67 0.70
CA LEU A 309 -10.04 -8.76 1.85
C LEU A 309 -8.98 -7.64 1.77
N ALA A 310 -7.76 -7.94 1.36
CA ALA A 310 -6.73 -6.92 1.15
C ALA A 310 -7.14 -5.94 0.05
N LEU A 311 -7.66 -6.43 -1.08
CA LEU A 311 -8.17 -5.59 -2.18
C LEU A 311 -9.40 -4.77 -1.78
N ALA A 312 -10.29 -5.31 -0.95
CA ALA A 312 -11.45 -4.58 -0.42
C ALA A 312 -11.02 -3.40 0.45
N SER A 313 -9.98 -3.58 1.28
CA SER A 313 -9.44 -2.52 2.14
C SER A 313 -8.95 -1.31 1.35
N GLU A 314 -8.40 -1.55 0.17
CA GLU A 314 -7.87 -0.50 -0.71
C GLU A 314 -8.98 0.33 -1.38
N LYS A 315 -10.15 -0.26 -1.59
CA LYS A 315 -11.32 0.43 -2.16
C LYS A 315 -12.07 1.27 -1.12
N ASN A 316 -11.69 1.18 0.15
CA ASN A 316 -12.36 1.84 1.28
C ASN A 316 -13.87 1.52 1.32
N ASP A 317 -14.25 0.30 0.91
CA ASP A 317 -15.62 -0.19 0.94
C ASP A 317 -15.86 -0.93 2.26
N GLY A 318 -16.39 -0.20 3.24
CA GLY A 318 -16.62 -0.71 4.60
C GLY A 318 -17.56 -1.91 4.63
N GLN A 319 -18.54 -2.00 3.72
CA GLN A 319 -19.45 -3.14 3.66
C GLN A 319 -18.70 -4.39 3.13
N MET A 320 -17.98 -4.26 2.03
CA MET A 320 -17.21 -5.36 1.45
C MET A 320 -16.13 -5.85 2.43
N ILE A 321 -15.44 -4.92 3.13
CA ILE A 321 -14.46 -5.28 4.17
C ILE A 321 -15.13 -6.11 5.27
N ALA A 322 -16.30 -5.67 5.77
CA ALA A 322 -17.00 -6.38 6.83
C ALA A 322 -17.45 -7.79 6.40
N GLU A 323 -17.98 -7.92 5.18
CA GLU A 323 -18.40 -9.20 4.60
C GLU A 323 -17.21 -10.16 4.45
N GLN A 324 -16.10 -9.71 3.85
CA GLN A 324 -14.91 -10.53 3.64
C GLN A 324 -14.21 -10.89 4.98
N ALA A 325 -14.15 -9.96 5.93
CA ALA A 325 -13.61 -10.24 7.25
C ALA A 325 -14.45 -11.26 8.00
N ALA A 326 -15.79 -11.16 7.93
CA ALA A 326 -16.70 -12.13 8.54
C ALA A 326 -16.57 -13.54 7.95
N MET A 327 -16.35 -13.66 6.64
CA MET A 327 -16.08 -14.96 5.97
C MET A 327 -14.81 -15.63 6.51
N LEU A 328 -13.80 -14.86 6.88
CA LEU A 328 -12.57 -15.35 7.50
C LEU A 328 -12.67 -15.48 9.03
N GLY A 329 -13.82 -15.13 9.64
CA GLY A 329 -14.00 -15.17 11.09
C GLY A 329 -13.21 -14.08 11.83
N LEU A 330 -12.84 -12.99 11.15
CA LEU A 330 -12.06 -11.88 11.71
C LEU A 330 -12.98 -10.81 12.27
N THR A 331 -12.61 -10.26 13.41
CA THR A 331 -13.25 -9.07 13.99
C THR A 331 -12.70 -7.80 13.34
N ALA A 332 -13.49 -6.71 13.37
CA ALA A 332 -13.03 -5.40 12.91
C ALA A 332 -11.75 -4.92 13.62
N ALA A 333 -11.62 -5.21 14.93
CA ALA A 333 -10.43 -4.86 15.70
C ALA A 333 -9.17 -5.61 15.22
N GLN A 334 -9.30 -6.91 14.91
CA GLN A 334 -8.20 -7.70 14.36
C GLN A 334 -7.78 -7.18 12.98
N PHE A 335 -8.77 -6.91 12.12
CA PHE A 335 -8.51 -6.36 10.78
C PHE A 335 -7.82 -4.99 10.86
N ASN A 336 -8.37 -4.03 11.62
CA ASN A 336 -7.80 -2.69 11.75
C ASN A 336 -6.37 -2.73 12.30
N ARG A 337 -6.10 -3.59 13.29
CA ARG A 337 -4.75 -3.77 13.84
C ARG A 337 -3.79 -4.33 12.78
N ALA A 338 -4.20 -5.35 12.03
CA ALA A 338 -3.39 -5.92 10.96
C ALA A 338 -3.10 -4.88 9.86
N GLN A 339 -4.10 -4.08 9.50
CA GLN A 339 -3.97 -3.01 8.51
C GLN A 339 -2.94 -1.95 8.95
N MET A 340 -3.00 -1.48 10.19
CA MET A 340 -2.05 -0.49 10.71
C MET A 340 -0.62 -1.06 10.79
N GLN A 341 -0.48 -2.32 11.22
CA GLN A 341 0.82 -2.99 11.24
C GLN A 341 1.40 -3.19 9.84
N ALA A 342 0.55 -3.52 8.86
CA ALA A 342 0.96 -3.68 7.47
C ALA A 342 1.41 -2.36 6.86
N LEU A 343 0.71 -1.26 7.15
CA LEU A 343 1.06 0.08 6.71
C LEU A 343 2.40 0.52 7.32
N SER A 344 2.58 0.35 8.63
CA SER A 344 3.83 0.63 9.33
C SER A 344 5.01 -0.17 8.76
N PHE A 345 4.78 -1.45 8.43
CA PHE A 345 5.79 -2.30 7.81
C PHE A 345 6.17 -1.79 6.41
N ALA A 346 5.19 -1.45 5.57
CA ALA A 346 5.45 -0.96 4.22
C ALA A 346 6.20 0.38 4.23
N ASP A 347 5.86 1.28 5.16
CA ASP A 347 6.55 2.57 5.33
C ASP A 347 7.98 2.46 5.85
N ALA A 348 8.28 1.44 6.65
CA ALA A 348 9.63 1.21 7.17
C ALA A 348 10.60 0.63 6.13
N MET A 349 10.08 0.18 4.96
CA MET A 349 10.88 -0.44 3.92
C MET A 349 11.30 0.59 2.87
N GLU A 350 12.58 0.98 2.87
CA GLU A 350 13.20 1.84 1.86
C GLU A 350 13.78 0.98 0.72
N PHE A 351 13.43 1.29 -0.54
CA PHE A 351 13.90 0.60 -1.75
C PHE A 351 14.82 1.46 -2.60
#